data_bf3245080110faab82c47e2d1ef6c5f4
#
_entry.id   bf3245080110faab82c47e2d1ef6c5f4
#
_cell.length_a   1.000
_cell.length_b   1.000
_cell.length_c   1.000
_cell.angle_alpha   90.00
_cell.angle_beta   90.00
_cell.angle_gamma   90.00
#
_symmetry.space_group_name_H-M   'P 1'
#
loop_
_entity.id
_entity.type
_entity.pdbx_description
1 polymer ?
#
loop_
_entity_poly.entity_id
_entity_poly.type
_entity_poly.pdbx_seq_one_letter_code
_entity_poly.pdbx_strand_id
1 'polypeptide(L)'
;NAAVTDANPKYVYPYLGDALGNMMPNEPTRTHYVFKGWNTKADGSGVTVDSTTKIDQATLKDALKEIAGTNTAYETTLYAQWDIDPSVPTSDKVNVTFNKNLDLKGNDTSPRVVTLYKGDSIGYDITEPTNGTFEFDGWKTAFDGTGTKFDKDTKIDADKTYYATWFKYLKVELVNANAEYTGQVISPKYNIYQIKYDDAGPLLL
;
A
#
# COMPACT_ATOMS: atom_id res chain seq x y z
N ASN A 1 11.99 5.26 -0.92
CA ASN A 1 11.06 6.01 -0.84
C ASN A 1 10.97 7.04 0.21
N ALA A 2 10.83 8.07 -0.05
CA ALA A 2 11.09 9.20 0.74
C ALA A 2 9.95 9.47 1.62
N ALA A 3 10.23 9.51 2.81
CA ALA A 3 9.74 10.57 3.64
C ALA A 3 10.23 11.97 3.14
N VAL A 4 10.71 12.04 1.94
CA VAL A 4 11.06 13.29 1.26
C VAL A 4 10.04 13.41 0.14
N THR A 5 8.94 14.09 0.42
CA THR A 5 8.24 14.80 -0.65
C THR A 5 9.29 15.67 -1.30
N ASP A 6 9.71 15.31 -2.51
CA ASP A 6 10.51 16.22 -3.32
C ASP A 6 9.66 17.47 -3.52
N ALA A 7 10.01 18.55 -2.81
CA ALA A 7 9.30 19.83 -2.92
C ALA A 7 9.40 20.41 -4.35
N ASN A 8 10.29 19.83 -5.19
CA ASN A 8 10.49 20.19 -6.58
C ASN A 8 10.64 18.94 -7.46
N PRO A 9 9.55 18.19 -7.75
CA PRO A 9 9.61 17.08 -8.65
C PRO A 9 10.09 17.54 -10.03
N LYS A 10 10.98 16.77 -10.65
CA LYS A 10 11.42 17.04 -12.02
C LYS A 10 10.39 16.48 -12.99
N TYR A 11 9.88 17.32 -13.88
CA TYR A 11 9.02 16.89 -14.98
C TYR A 11 9.85 16.73 -16.24
N VAL A 12 9.60 15.63 -16.99
CA VAL A 12 10.15 15.38 -18.32
C VAL A 12 9.03 14.96 -19.25
N TYR A 13 9.17 15.26 -20.53
CA TYR A 13 8.09 15.11 -21.53
C TYR A 13 8.56 14.26 -22.72
N PRO A 14 8.75 12.94 -22.54
CA PRO A 14 9.06 12.04 -23.64
C PRO A 14 7.86 11.86 -24.58
N TYR A 15 8.09 11.51 -25.83
CA TYR A 15 7.03 11.03 -26.69
C TYR A 15 6.60 9.62 -26.24
N LEU A 16 5.30 9.32 -26.40
CA LEU A 16 4.76 8.01 -26.10
C LEU A 16 5.42 6.96 -27.01
N GLY A 17 5.95 5.89 -26.42
CA GLY A 17 6.71 4.84 -27.09
C GLY A 17 8.22 5.03 -27.10
N ASP A 18 8.71 6.24 -26.80
CA ASP A 18 10.14 6.50 -26.67
C ASP A 18 10.68 6.08 -25.28
N ALA A 19 11.97 5.82 -25.23
CA ALA A 19 12.70 5.64 -23.98
C ALA A 19 13.10 7.00 -23.40
N LEU A 20 13.24 7.06 -22.05
CA LEU A 20 13.64 8.29 -21.38
C LEU A 20 15.03 8.79 -21.78
N GLY A 21 15.95 7.88 -22.08
CA GLY A 21 17.30 8.24 -22.51
C GLY A 21 17.96 9.26 -21.58
N ASN A 22 18.44 10.35 -22.16
CA ASN A 22 19.10 11.44 -21.44
C ASN A 22 18.12 12.32 -20.61
N MET A 23 16.82 12.09 -20.70
CA MET A 23 15.82 12.77 -19.86
C MET A 23 15.74 12.19 -18.46
N MET A 24 16.33 11.00 -18.22
CA MET A 24 16.39 10.45 -16.86
C MET A 24 17.04 11.45 -15.91
N PRO A 25 16.47 11.66 -14.72
CA PRO A 25 17.07 12.50 -13.70
C PRO A 25 18.39 11.85 -13.21
N ASN A 26 19.31 12.70 -12.76
CA ASN A 26 20.49 12.21 -12.03
C ASN A 26 20.06 11.42 -10.79
N GLU A 27 20.92 10.51 -10.36
CA GLU A 27 20.69 9.76 -9.13
C GLU A 27 20.58 10.72 -7.95
N PRO A 28 19.50 10.66 -7.19
CA PRO A 28 19.36 11.47 -5.99
C PRO A 28 20.23 10.91 -4.87
N THR A 29 20.50 11.73 -3.85
CA THR A 29 21.23 11.31 -2.64
C THR A 29 20.31 11.37 -1.43
N ARG A 30 20.46 10.41 -0.52
CA ARG A 30 19.78 10.37 0.76
C ARG A 30 20.77 9.87 1.82
N THR A 31 20.90 10.63 2.92
CA THR A 31 21.78 10.27 4.03
C THR A 31 21.41 8.89 4.57
N HIS A 32 22.39 8.04 4.83
CA HIS A 32 22.27 6.67 5.31
C HIS A 32 21.65 5.66 4.31
N TYR A 33 21.44 6.04 3.04
CA TYR A 33 20.85 5.17 2.04
C TYR A 33 21.63 5.17 0.72
N VAL A 34 21.51 4.07 0.00
CA VAL A 34 22.03 3.89 -1.35
C VAL A 34 20.86 3.87 -2.34
N PHE A 35 20.97 4.64 -3.39
CA PHE A 35 19.97 4.67 -4.46
C PHE A 35 19.97 3.35 -5.25
N LYS A 36 18.77 2.81 -5.52
CA LYS A 36 18.56 1.51 -6.19
C LYS A 36 17.90 1.62 -7.55
N GLY A 37 17.51 2.80 -7.95
CA GLY A 37 16.81 3.04 -9.21
C GLY A 37 15.42 3.67 -9.02
N TRP A 38 14.69 3.75 -10.11
CA TRP A 38 13.36 4.32 -10.17
C TRP A 38 12.30 3.23 -10.34
N ASN A 39 11.13 3.41 -9.73
CA ASN A 39 10.01 2.50 -9.83
C ASN A 39 8.69 3.27 -9.97
N THR A 40 7.71 2.70 -10.66
CA THR A 40 6.38 3.30 -10.82
C THR A 40 5.52 3.25 -9.57
N LYS A 41 5.94 2.53 -8.53
CA LYS A 41 5.30 2.50 -7.21
C LYS A 41 6.30 2.84 -6.13
N ALA A 42 5.83 3.58 -5.13
CA ALA A 42 6.66 4.03 -4.02
C ALA A 42 7.21 2.86 -3.20
N ASP A 43 6.48 1.78 -3.08
CA ASP A 43 6.87 0.57 -2.36
C ASP A 43 7.78 -0.39 -3.15
N GLY A 44 8.14 -0.03 -4.39
CA GLY A 44 9.00 -0.84 -5.27
C GLY A 44 8.30 -2.02 -5.95
N SER A 45 7.01 -2.24 -5.74
CA SER A 45 6.24 -3.36 -6.33
C SER A 45 5.81 -3.12 -7.79
N GLY A 46 6.07 -1.92 -8.32
CA GLY A 46 5.73 -1.55 -9.69
C GLY A 46 6.79 -1.95 -10.71
N VAL A 47 6.79 -1.26 -11.85
CA VAL A 47 7.79 -1.44 -12.92
C VAL A 47 9.04 -0.66 -12.58
N THR A 48 10.20 -1.31 -12.66
CA THR A 48 11.50 -0.61 -12.60
C THR A 48 11.74 0.14 -13.90
N VAL A 49 12.16 1.40 -13.79
CA VAL A 49 12.35 2.30 -14.94
C VAL A 49 13.78 2.79 -14.97
N ASP A 50 14.40 2.67 -16.14
CA ASP A 50 15.72 3.19 -16.45
C ASP A 50 15.71 3.99 -17.77
N SER A 51 16.90 4.42 -18.22
CA SER A 51 17.04 5.22 -19.44
C SER A 51 16.59 4.48 -20.72
N THR A 52 16.52 3.17 -20.70
CA THR A 52 16.13 2.32 -21.86
C THR A 52 14.65 1.93 -21.84
N THR A 53 13.97 2.17 -20.73
CA THR A 53 12.56 1.82 -20.54
C THR A 53 11.68 2.66 -21.43
N LYS A 54 10.87 2.01 -22.27
CA LYS A 54 9.88 2.68 -23.13
C LYS A 54 8.69 3.17 -22.32
N ILE A 55 8.26 4.39 -22.60
CA ILE A 55 7.11 5.02 -21.98
C ILE A 55 5.86 4.69 -22.80
N ASP A 56 5.36 3.50 -22.64
CA ASP A 56 4.16 3.02 -23.32
C ASP A 56 3.30 2.12 -22.40
N GLN A 57 2.06 1.87 -22.82
CA GLN A 57 1.11 1.07 -22.06
C GLN A 57 1.54 -0.40 -21.91
N ALA A 58 2.26 -0.94 -22.89
CA ALA A 58 2.72 -2.33 -22.83
C ALA A 58 3.78 -2.52 -21.74
N THR A 59 4.66 -1.52 -21.56
CA THR A 59 5.76 -1.53 -20.58
C THR A 59 5.28 -1.10 -19.20
N LEU A 60 4.59 0.04 -19.09
CA LEU A 60 4.23 0.65 -17.81
C LEU A 60 2.85 0.23 -17.28
N LYS A 61 2.03 -0.42 -18.12
CA LYS A 61 0.70 -0.94 -17.73
C LYS A 61 -0.15 0.13 -17.05
N ASP A 62 -0.74 -0.21 -15.91
CA ASP A 62 -1.63 0.66 -15.13
C ASP A 62 -0.92 1.88 -14.49
N ALA A 63 0.43 1.92 -14.53
CA ALA A 63 1.18 3.06 -14.04
C ALA A 63 1.15 4.24 -15.00
N LEU A 64 0.90 4.00 -16.31
CA LEU A 64 0.74 5.04 -17.31
C LEU A 64 -0.74 5.42 -17.41
N LYS A 65 -1.10 6.58 -16.91
CA LYS A 65 -2.48 7.07 -16.83
C LYS A 65 -2.74 8.14 -17.87
N GLU A 66 -3.88 8.04 -18.55
CA GLU A 66 -4.33 9.09 -19.45
C GLU A 66 -4.74 10.33 -18.63
N ILE A 67 -4.29 11.50 -19.08
CA ILE A 67 -4.69 12.77 -18.49
C ILE A 67 -6.11 13.10 -18.97
N ALA A 68 -7.05 13.19 -18.04
CA ALA A 68 -8.46 13.41 -18.32
C ALA A 68 -8.70 14.61 -19.25
N GLY A 69 -9.48 14.39 -20.30
CA GLY A 69 -9.86 15.43 -21.26
C GLY A 69 -8.84 15.72 -22.37
N THR A 70 -7.72 14.99 -22.44
CA THR A 70 -6.70 15.20 -23.47
C THR A 70 -6.76 14.22 -24.62
N ASN A 71 -7.21 12.96 -24.38
CA ASN A 71 -7.23 11.81 -25.31
C ASN A 71 -5.87 11.44 -25.93
N THR A 72 -4.80 12.16 -25.61
CA THR A 72 -3.47 11.99 -26.24
C THR A 72 -2.30 12.18 -25.27
N ALA A 73 -2.53 12.68 -24.05
CA ALA A 73 -1.49 12.90 -23.06
C ALA A 73 -1.61 11.88 -21.91
N TYR A 74 -0.45 11.41 -21.48
CA TYR A 74 -0.34 10.42 -20.40
C TYR A 74 0.63 10.91 -19.36
N GLU A 75 0.47 10.44 -18.14
CA GLU A 75 1.37 10.73 -17.03
C GLU A 75 1.73 9.46 -16.25
N THR A 76 2.90 9.45 -15.68
CA THR A 76 3.32 8.47 -14.66
C THR A 76 4.23 9.15 -13.66
N THR A 77 4.22 8.65 -12.43
CA THR A 77 5.13 9.11 -11.38
C THR A 77 6.20 8.05 -11.13
N LEU A 78 7.45 8.46 -11.07
CA LEU A 78 8.56 7.59 -10.72
C LEU A 78 9.05 7.93 -9.31
N TYR A 79 9.21 6.88 -8.52
CA TYR A 79 9.66 6.93 -7.13
C TYR A 79 11.07 6.38 -7.00
N ALA A 80 11.98 7.17 -6.42
CA ALA A 80 13.31 6.70 -6.08
C ALA A 80 13.24 5.54 -5.08
N GLN A 81 13.97 4.47 -5.34
CA GLN A 81 14.08 3.32 -4.48
C GLN A 81 15.38 3.38 -3.68
N TRP A 82 15.36 2.95 -2.43
CA TRP A 82 16.47 3.07 -1.50
C TRP A 82 16.67 1.80 -0.69
N ASP A 83 17.92 1.39 -0.58
CA ASP A 83 18.38 0.43 0.44
C ASP A 83 19.15 1.21 1.50
N ILE A 84 19.13 0.72 2.74
CA ILE A 84 19.98 1.29 3.78
C ILE A 84 21.44 1.03 3.44
N ASP A 85 22.29 2.05 3.61
CA ASP A 85 23.73 1.94 3.35
C ASP A 85 24.32 0.79 4.20
N PRO A 86 25.04 -0.17 3.60
CA PRO A 86 25.67 -1.26 4.33
C PRO A 86 26.61 -0.79 5.44
N SER A 87 27.23 0.38 5.31
CA SER A 87 28.13 0.98 6.30
C SER A 87 27.43 1.47 7.57
N VAL A 88 26.09 1.64 7.54
CA VAL A 88 25.33 2.02 8.73
C VAL A 88 25.42 0.89 9.76
N PRO A 89 25.80 1.18 11.03
CA PRO A 89 25.86 0.18 12.10
C PRO A 89 24.52 -0.53 12.30
N THR A 90 24.56 -1.81 12.66
CA THR A 90 23.33 -2.58 12.94
C THR A 90 22.52 -1.99 14.08
N SER A 91 23.18 -1.36 15.07
CA SER A 91 22.53 -0.66 16.19
C SER A 91 21.64 0.51 15.75
N ASP A 92 21.89 1.05 14.56
CA ASP A 92 21.19 2.21 14.00
C ASP A 92 20.17 1.80 12.95
N LYS A 93 19.99 0.50 12.74
CA LYS A 93 19.00 -0.09 11.84
C LYS A 93 17.80 -0.60 12.63
N VAL A 94 16.61 -0.44 12.06
CA VAL A 94 15.36 -1.02 12.56
C VAL A 94 14.62 -1.73 11.44
N ASN A 95 13.96 -2.82 11.77
CA ASN A 95 13.17 -3.60 10.83
C ASN A 95 11.68 -3.42 11.09
N VAL A 96 10.95 -3.07 10.05
CA VAL A 96 9.49 -3.07 10.06
C VAL A 96 9.01 -4.27 9.26
N THR A 97 8.36 -5.19 9.94
CA THR A 97 7.85 -6.43 9.35
C THR A 97 6.35 -6.30 9.07
N PHE A 98 5.95 -6.58 7.84
CA PHE A 98 4.55 -6.65 7.43
C PHE A 98 4.18 -8.11 7.21
N ASN A 99 3.45 -8.66 8.17
CA ASN A 99 2.98 -10.04 8.19
C ASN A 99 1.58 -10.08 7.54
N LYS A 100 1.43 -10.85 6.47
CA LYS A 100 0.17 -10.94 5.73
C LYS A 100 -0.96 -11.59 6.52
N ASN A 101 -0.64 -12.27 7.62
CA ASN A 101 -1.61 -12.87 8.54
C ASN A 101 -2.70 -13.66 7.81
N LEU A 102 -2.31 -14.46 6.82
CA LEU A 102 -3.25 -15.19 5.96
C LEU A 102 -3.98 -16.31 6.70
N ASP A 103 -3.37 -16.82 7.76
CA ASP A 103 -3.94 -17.87 8.64
C ASP A 103 -4.75 -17.27 9.81
N LEU A 104 -4.78 -15.94 9.93
CA LEU A 104 -5.46 -15.19 10.98
C LEU A 104 -4.93 -15.46 12.40
N LYS A 105 -3.74 -16.05 12.51
CA LYS A 105 -3.04 -16.40 13.76
C LYS A 105 -1.68 -15.72 13.90
N GLY A 106 -1.38 -14.81 12.99
CA GLY A 106 -0.12 -14.07 12.99
C GLY A 106 1.06 -14.81 12.39
N ASN A 107 0.84 -15.96 11.72
CA ASN A 107 1.92 -16.65 11.02
C ASN A 107 2.05 -16.17 9.58
N ASP A 108 3.27 -15.94 9.13
CA ASP A 108 3.61 -15.64 7.74
C ASP A 108 5.00 -16.20 7.43
N THR A 109 5.08 -17.08 6.46
CA THR A 109 6.35 -17.70 6.06
C THR A 109 7.20 -16.82 5.15
N SER A 110 6.63 -15.73 4.63
CA SER A 110 7.33 -14.77 3.77
C SER A 110 6.81 -13.35 3.98
N PRO A 111 7.02 -12.78 5.18
CA PRO A 111 6.63 -11.41 5.47
C PRO A 111 7.49 -10.44 4.66
N ARG A 112 6.94 -9.26 4.37
CA ARG A 112 7.72 -8.17 3.82
C ARG A 112 8.46 -7.47 4.96
N VAL A 113 9.77 -7.31 4.81
CA VAL A 113 10.60 -6.57 5.76
C VAL A 113 11.14 -5.31 5.10
N VAL A 114 11.00 -4.18 5.76
CA VAL A 114 11.60 -2.89 5.36
C VAL A 114 12.60 -2.50 6.43
N THR A 115 13.88 -2.38 6.06
CA THR A 115 14.93 -1.93 6.96
C THR A 115 15.13 -0.42 6.81
N LEU A 116 15.09 0.30 7.93
CA LEU A 116 15.23 1.75 7.99
C LEU A 116 16.40 2.16 8.87
N TYR A 117 16.87 3.38 8.68
CA TYR A 117 17.67 4.06 9.69
C TYR A 117 16.74 4.44 10.86
N LYS A 118 17.20 4.20 12.08
CA LYS A 118 16.45 4.47 13.30
C LYS A 118 15.99 5.93 13.37
N GLY A 119 14.70 6.15 13.65
CA GLY A 119 14.09 7.47 13.65
C GLY A 119 13.51 7.91 12.30
N ASP A 120 13.72 7.13 11.23
CA ASP A 120 13.05 7.39 9.96
C ASP A 120 11.64 6.81 9.94
N SER A 121 10.82 7.28 9.00
CA SER A 121 9.51 6.72 8.68
C SER A 121 9.57 5.97 7.34
N ILE A 122 8.60 5.10 7.08
CA ILE A 122 8.49 4.40 5.79
C ILE A 122 8.19 5.37 4.66
N GLY A 123 7.30 6.35 4.89
CA GLY A 123 7.00 7.45 3.96
C GLY A 123 6.14 7.07 2.75
N TYR A 124 5.62 5.83 2.69
CA TYR A 124 4.74 5.35 1.62
C TYR A 124 3.80 4.26 2.12
N ASP A 125 2.69 4.09 1.42
CA ASP A 125 1.73 3.05 1.75
C ASP A 125 2.24 1.68 1.30
N ILE A 126 2.06 0.67 2.16
CA ILE A 126 2.44 -0.70 1.86
C ILE A 126 1.34 -1.35 1.02
N THR A 127 1.74 -2.01 -0.07
CA THR A 127 0.81 -2.75 -0.94
C THR A 127 -0.08 -3.68 -0.11
N GLU A 128 -1.38 -3.58 -0.34
CA GLU A 128 -2.38 -4.43 0.28
C GLU A 128 -2.18 -5.89 -0.14
N PRO A 129 -2.09 -6.83 0.79
CA PRO A 129 -2.06 -8.24 0.47
C PRO A 129 -3.46 -8.72 0.07
N THR A 130 -3.54 -9.91 -0.52
CA THR A 130 -4.81 -10.57 -0.83
C THR A 130 -4.97 -11.83 0.01
N ASN A 131 -6.19 -12.13 0.46
CA ASN A 131 -6.49 -13.34 1.23
C ASN A 131 -7.83 -13.95 0.77
N GLY A 132 -7.83 -14.55 -0.42
CA GLY A 132 -9.00 -15.25 -0.96
C GLY A 132 -10.24 -14.36 -1.01
N THR A 133 -11.21 -14.65 -0.14
CA THR A 133 -12.50 -13.95 -0.07
C THR A 133 -12.59 -12.90 1.04
N PHE A 134 -11.49 -12.68 1.75
CA PHE A 134 -11.43 -11.65 2.79
C PHE A 134 -11.06 -10.30 2.19
N GLU A 135 -11.61 -9.23 2.74
CA GLU A 135 -11.24 -7.86 2.41
C GLU A 135 -10.22 -7.33 3.41
N PHE A 136 -9.25 -6.58 2.90
CA PHE A 136 -8.20 -5.99 3.71
C PHE A 136 -8.73 -4.79 4.50
N ASP A 137 -8.55 -4.83 5.83
CA ASP A 137 -8.96 -3.75 6.76
C ASP A 137 -7.81 -2.78 7.08
N GLY A 138 -6.58 -3.24 6.92
CA GLY A 138 -5.40 -2.44 7.20
C GLY A 138 -4.28 -3.24 7.86
N TRP A 139 -3.17 -2.56 8.04
CA TRP A 139 -2.03 -3.06 8.80
C TRP A 139 -2.12 -2.59 10.25
N LYS A 140 -2.08 -3.48 11.23
CA LYS A 140 -2.18 -3.16 12.66
C LYS A 140 -1.11 -3.89 13.47
N THR A 141 -0.78 -3.36 14.65
CA THR A 141 0.26 -3.91 15.52
C THR A 141 -0.14 -5.21 16.23
N ALA A 142 -1.41 -5.60 16.18
CA ALA A 142 -1.91 -6.87 16.71
C ALA A 142 -2.59 -7.67 15.60
N PHE A 143 -2.33 -8.98 15.54
CA PHE A 143 -2.86 -9.87 14.50
C PHE A 143 -4.39 -10.08 14.59
N ASP A 144 -4.97 -9.86 15.77
CA ASP A 144 -6.41 -9.91 16.04
C ASP A 144 -7.15 -8.62 15.66
N GLY A 145 -6.41 -7.62 15.16
CA GLY A 145 -6.96 -6.34 14.71
C GLY A 145 -7.24 -5.31 15.82
N THR A 146 -6.88 -5.58 17.07
CA THR A 146 -7.07 -4.65 18.20
C THR A 146 -5.98 -3.60 18.33
N GLY A 147 -4.84 -3.80 17.65
CA GLY A 147 -3.66 -2.93 17.75
C GLY A 147 -3.79 -1.60 17.00
N THR A 148 -2.74 -0.80 17.10
CA THR A 148 -2.64 0.51 16.42
C THR A 148 -2.46 0.32 14.92
N LYS A 149 -3.21 1.08 14.12
CA LYS A 149 -3.11 1.08 12.66
C LYS A 149 -1.76 1.65 12.22
N PHE A 150 -1.21 1.07 11.15
CA PHE A 150 -0.02 1.57 10.49
C PHE A 150 -0.27 2.97 9.91
N ASP A 151 0.68 3.85 10.16
CA ASP A 151 0.79 5.16 9.54
C ASP A 151 2.22 5.28 8.96
N LYS A 152 2.29 5.51 7.67
CA LYS A 152 3.54 5.59 6.90
C LYS A 152 4.49 6.69 7.37
N ASP A 153 3.95 7.74 8.00
CA ASP A 153 4.73 8.89 8.46
C ASP A 153 5.20 8.75 9.92
N THR A 154 4.78 7.68 10.60
CA THR A 154 5.24 7.36 11.95
C THR A 154 6.73 7.07 11.97
N LYS A 155 7.47 7.73 12.88
CA LYS A 155 8.89 7.48 13.14
C LYS A 155 9.08 6.15 13.84
N ILE A 156 10.06 5.39 13.39
CA ILE A 156 10.34 4.03 13.89
C ILE A 156 11.68 4.01 14.60
N ASP A 157 11.66 3.82 15.91
CA ASP A 157 12.85 3.81 16.78
C ASP A 157 13.28 2.41 17.23
N ALA A 158 12.47 1.39 16.95
CA ALA A 158 12.75 -0.02 17.28
C ALA A 158 12.04 -0.93 16.27
N ASP A 159 12.49 -2.18 16.21
CA ASP A 159 11.86 -3.22 15.40
C ASP A 159 10.35 -3.29 15.69
N LYS A 160 9.55 -3.40 14.63
CA LYS A 160 8.10 -3.40 14.73
C LYS A 160 7.45 -4.35 13.73
N THR A 161 6.41 -5.05 14.17
CA THR A 161 5.61 -5.90 13.29
C THR A 161 4.20 -5.32 13.16
N TYR A 162 3.74 -5.26 11.93
CA TYR A 162 2.35 -4.99 11.59
C TYR A 162 1.76 -6.23 10.91
N TYR A 163 0.53 -6.53 11.25
CA TYR A 163 -0.24 -7.66 10.74
C TYR A 163 -1.37 -7.14 9.84
N ALA A 164 -1.58 -7.78 8.70
CA ALA A 164 -2.77 -7.55 7.92
C ALA A 164 -4.00 -7.97 8.73
N THR A 165 -5.00 -7.12 8.75
CA THR A 165 -6.30 -7.43 9.36
C THR A 165 -7.35 -7.55 8.28
N TRP A 166 -8.35 -8.40 8.50
CA TRP A 166 -9.23 -8.89 7.45
C TRP A 166 -10.69 -8.82 7.88
N PHE A 167 -11.57 -8.50 6.91
CA PHE A 167 -13.02 -8.65 7.05
C PHE A 167 -13.51 -9.79 6.16
N LYS A 168 -14.45 -10.57 6.63
CA LYS A 168 -14.98 -11.66 5.81
C LYS A 168 -16.17 -11.26 4.96
N TYR A 169 -17.10 -10.47 5.39
CA TYR A 169 -18.25 -9.90 4.64
C TYR A 169 -19.11 -9.03 5.55
N LEU A 170 -19.93 -8.17 4.91
CA LEU A 170 -21.11 -7.61 5.55
C LEU A 170 -22.29 -8.58 5.33
N LYS A 171 -22.83 -9.15 6.39
CA LYS A 171 -24.14 -9.81 6.34
C LYS A 171 -25.23 -8.74 6.50
N VAL A 172 -26.05 -8.56 5.48
CA VAL A 172 -27.25 -7.74 5.58
C VAL A 172 -28.43 -8.67 5.79
N GLU A 173 -29.09 -8.54 6.93
CA GLU A 173 -30.30 -9.29 7.26
C GLU A 173 -31.50 -8.36 7.18
N LEU A 174 -32.43 -8.68 6.27
CA LEU A 174 -33.70 -7.93 6.17
C LEU A 174 -34.62 -8.40 7.30
N VAL A 175 -34.98 -7.47 8.18
CA VAL A 175 -35.98 -7.68 9.22
C VAL A 175 -37.32 -7.28 8.64
N ASN A 176 -38.35 -8.11 8.75
CA ASN A 176 -39.70 -7.94 8.16
C ASN A 176 -39.73 -8.12 6.61
N ALA A 177 -38.93 -9.02 6.07
CA ALA A 177 -38.95 -9.34 4.64
C ALA A 177 -40.33 -9.83 4.11
N ASN A 178 -41.19 -10.31 5.01
CA ASN A 178 -42.53 -10.83 4.72
C ASN A 178 -43.67 -10.01 5.38
N ALA A 179 -43.50 -8.69 5.48
CA ALA A 179 -44.56 -7.85 6.01
C ALA A 179 -45.79 -7.85 5.08
N GLU A 180 -46.96 -8.15 5.61
CA GLU A 180 -48.22 -8.05 4.85
C GLU A 180 -48.54 -6.57 4.53
N TYR A 181 -49.04 -6.33 3.31
CA TYR A 181 -49.44 -4.99 2.89
C TYR A 181 -50.68 -4.54 3.69
N THR A 182 -50.53 -3.55 4.53
CA THR A 182 -51.60 -2.98 5.37
C THR A 182 -52.19 -1.65 4.85
N GLY A 183 -51.79 -1.24 3.62
CA GLY A 183 -52.16 0.09 3.10
C GLY A 183 -51.28 1.24 3.62
N GLN A 184 -50.29 0.94 4.45
CA GLN A 184 -49.34 1.93 4.98
C GLN A 184 -47.94 1.73 4.38
N VAL A 185 -47.17 2.80 4.39
CA VAL A 185 -45.75 2.70 3.97
C VAL A 185 -45.00 1.81 4.97
N ILE A 186 -44.46 0.67 4.48
CA ILE A 186 -43.62 -0.22 5.25
C ILE A 186 -42.17 0.20 4.98
N SER A 187 -41.52 0.75 6.00
CA SER A 187 -40.07 0.99 5.93
C SER A 187 -39.33 -0.31 6.26
N PRO A 188 -38.59 -0.90 5.34
CA PRO A 188 -37.82 -2.10 5.62
C PRO A 188 -36.79 -1.79 6.70
N LYS A 189 -36.69 -2.66 7.70
CA LYS A 189 -35.60 -2.65 8.67
C LYS A 189 -34.57 -3.66 8.27
N TYR A 190 -33.32 -3.31 8.45
CA TYR A 190 -32.21 -4.22 8.19
C TYR A 190 -31.17 -4.13 9.30
N ASN A 191 -30.55 -5.25 9.59
CA ASN A 191 -29.38 -5.32 10.45
C ASN A 191 -28.14 -5.53 9.56
N ILE A 192 -27.10 -4.76 9.81
CA ILE A 192 -25.80 -4.91 9.14
C ILE A 192 -24.83 -5.50 10.15
N TYR A 193 -24.23 -6.62 9.80
CA TYR A 193 -23.23 -7.29 10.61
C TYR A 193 -21.89 -7.23 9.87
N GLN A 194 -20.89 -6.62 10.49
CA GLN A 194 -19.52 -6.78 10.08
C GLN A 194 -18.99 -8.07 10.70
N ILE A 195 -18.67 -9.05 9.88
CA ILE A 195 -18.05 -10.30 10.36
C ILE A 195 -16.55 -10.05 10.44
N LYS A 196 -16.09 -9.61 11.60
CA LYS A 196 -14.68 -9.71 11.95
C LYS A 196 -14.35 -11.19 12.13
N TYR A 197 -13.23 -11.61 11.57
CA TYR A 197 -12.79 -12.97 11.82
C TYR A 197 -12.17 -13.03 13.22
N ASP A 198 -12.98 -13.39 14.19
CA ASP A 198 -12.58 -14.02 15.42
C ASP A 198 -13.53 -15.20 15.66
N ASP A 199 -13.13 -16.15 16.45
CA ASP A 199 -13.95 -17.32 16.80
C ASP A 199 -15.21 -16.96 17.61
N ALA A 200 -15.46 -15.68 17.86
CA ALA A 200 -16.52 -15.16 18.73
C ALA A 200 -17.83 -14.80 18.00
N GLY A 201 -17.89 -14.93 16.67
CA GLY A 201 -19.11 -14.68 15.88
C GLY A 201 -19.29 -13.22 15.42
N PRO A 202 -20.38 -12.90 14.70
CA PRO A 202 -20.60 -11.59 14.11
C PRO A 202 -20.88 -10.53 15.18
N LEU A 203 -20.17 -9.39 15.11
CA LEU A 203 -20.48 -8.22 15.91
C LEU A 203 -21.58 -7.41 15.22
N LEU A 204 -22.62 -7.04 15.97
CA LEU A 204 -23.64 -6.10 15.51
C LEU A 204 -23.03 -4.69 15.52
N LEU A 205 -23.15 -3.98 14.39
CA LEU A 205 -22.75 -2.57 14.28
C LEU A 205 -23.83 -1.63 14.74
#